data_16bd210c3e8d396e7c75b59df5dd543f
#
_entry.id   16bd210c3e8d396e7c75b59df5dd543f
#
_cell.length_a   1.000
_cell.length_b   1.000
_cell.length_c   1.000
_cell.angle_alpha   90.00
_cell.angle_beta   90.00
_cell.angle_gamma   90.00
#
_symmetry.space_group_name_H-M   'P 1'
#
loop_
_entity.id
_entity.type
_entity.pdbx_description
1 polymer ?
#
loop_
_entity_poly.entity_id
_entity_poly.type
_entity_poly.pdbx_seq_one_letter_code
_entity_poly.pdbx_strand_id
1 'polypeptide(L)'
;MALIRKRRLTEQQQRRIQKQQQTRQDDIDTSNDLEGLVVQHYGRQLEVQALSTPVEHPIQPENKAGEPESFWKPIELGSVWRCHTRTNLELLVTGDRVKWQADPNTGLGIITAIQPRRSLLTRPDRYHKVKPVAANISLIVIVIAPLPEPAPTLIDRYLVACADADIPALLVLNKCDLLEGEQDHRLTLVEEYRALGYEFMLTQSNGDLTELKQRLDNETVAFVGQSGVGKSTLINAIVPDAAQKTNVISDNSALGQHTTTSTRLIGFGETGALRD
;
A
#
# COMPACT_ATOMS: atom_id res chain seq x y z
N MET A 1 -40.70 8.03 -10.75
CA MET A 1 -39.38 7.84 -10.12
C MET A 1 -39.51 8.01 -8.60
N ALA A 2 -39.48 6.91 -7.86
CA ALA A 2 -39.64 6.95 -6.40
C ALA A 2 -38.28 7.24 -5.75
N LEU A 3 -38.15 8.38 -5.11
CA LEU A 3 -37.01 8.78 -4.30
C LEU A 3 -36.92 7.87 -3.06
N ILE A 4 -35.97 6.94 -3.03
CA ILE A 4 -35.65 6.15 -1.83
C ILE A 4 -35.02 7.12 -0.81
N ARG A 5 -35.81 7.64 0.12
CA ARG A 5 -35.35 8.37 1.30
C ARG A 5 -34.56 7.38 2.18
N LYS A 6 -33.23 7.50 2.23
CA LYS A 6 -32.41 6.86 3.27
C LYS A 6 -32.90 7.36 4.63
N ARG A 7 -33.56 6.50 5.43
CA ARG A 7 -33.93 6.79 6.82
C ARG A 7 -32.65 7.08 7.60
N ARG A 8 -32.49 8.30 8.11
CA ARG A 8 -31.46 8.62 9.11
C ARG A 8 -31.82 7.85 10.38
N LEU A 9 -30.86 7.06 10.87
CA LEU A 9 -30.99 6.38 12.18
C LEU A 9 -31.12 7.46 13.28
N THR A 10 -32.02 7.24 14.24
CA THR A 10 -32.14 8.10 15.41
C THR A 10 -30.93 7.91 16.34
N GLU A 11 -30.60 8.94 17.14
CA GLU A 11 -29.46 8.83 18.09
C GLU A 11 -29.59 7.62 19.04
N GLN A 12 -30.80 7.26 19.44
CA GLN A 12 -31.04 6.06 20.23
C GLN A 12 -30.73 4.76 19.48
N GLN A 13 -31.03 4.72 18.21
CA GLN A 13 -30.68 3.58 17.36
C GLN A 13 -29.16 3.48 17.15
N GLN A 14 -28.49 4.61 16.95
CA GLN A 14 -27.04 4.66 16.87
C GLN A 14 -26.38 4.21 18.18
N ARG A 15 -26.84 4.70 19.33
CA ARG A 15 -26.34 4.26 20.65
C ARG A 15 -26.60 2.77 20.93
N ARG A 16 -27.75 2.24 20.52
CA ARG A 16 -28.03 0.79 20.63
C ARG A 16 -27.10 -0.04 19.75
N ILE A 17 -26.87 0.40 18.51
CA ILE A 17 -25.95 -0.25 17.58
C ILE A 17 -24.54 -0.21 18.16
N GLN A 18 -24.06 0.96 18.63
CA GLN A 18 -22.77 1.09 19.28
C GLN A 18 -22.61 0.20 20.51
N LYS A 19 -23.64 0.13 21.38
CA LYS A 19 -23.60 -0.71 22.57
C LYS A 19 -23.60 -2.21 22.24
N GLN A 20 -24.38 -2.64 21.24
CA GLN A 20 -24.34 -4.03 20.75
C GLN A 20 -23.02 -4.35 20.05
N GLN A 21 -22.39 -3.36 19.43
CA GLN A 21 -21.08 -3.49 18.80
C GLN A 21 -19.97 -3.61 19.84
N GLN A 22 -20.00 -2.80 20.91
CA GLN A 22 -19.07 -2.92 22.04
C GLN A 22 -19.20 -4.24 22.77
N THR A 23 -20.41 -4.69 23.11
CA THR A 23 -20.62 -5.97 23.80
C THR A 23 -20.18 -7.19 22.97
N ARG A 24 -20.21 -7.09 21.62
CA ARG A 24 -19.68 -8.14 20.74
C ARG A 24 -18.16 -8.08 20.54
N GLN A 25 -17.51 -6.97 20.89
CA GLN A 25 -16.05 -6.85 20.91
C GLN A 25 -15.42 -7.52 22.15
N ASP A 26 -16.13 -7.53 23.29
CA ASP A 26 -15.64 -8.07 24.56
C ASP A 26 -15.67 -9.61 24.63
N ASP A 27 -16.42 -10.28 23.75
CA ASP A 27 -16.62 -11.74 23.77
C ASP A 27 -15.70 -12.54 22.84
N ILE A 28 -14.62 -11.94 22.31
CA ILE A 28 -13.78 -12.61 21.34
C ILE A 28 -12.45 -12.96 21.98
N ASP A 29 -12.18 -14.26 21.99
CA ASP A 29 -10.85 -14.78 22.29
C ASP A 29 -9.86 -14.28 21.23
N THR A 30 -9.09 -13.25 21.61
CA THR A 30 -8.01 -12.67 20.79
C THR A 30 -6.66 -13.29 21.08
N SER A 31 -6.61 -14.30 21.96
CA SER A 31 -5.39 -14.97 22.38
C SER A 31 -4.62 -15.61 21.22
N ASN A 32 -5.33 -15.97 20.16
CA ASN A 32 -4.79 -16.60 18.95
C ASN A 32 -4.70 -15.66 17.74
N ASP A 33 -4.84 -14.34 17.94
CA ASP A 33 -4.74 -13.37 16.86
C ASP A 33 -3.29 -13.29 16.35
N LEU A 34 -3.15 -13.45 15.04
CA LEU A 34 -1.90 -13.30 14.33
C LEU A 34 -1.67 -11.85 13.94
N GLU A 35 -0.41 -11.49 13.77
CA GLU A 35 -0.03 -10.21 13.18
C GLU A 35 0.00 -10.33 11.66
N GLY A 36 -0.49 -9.30 10.98
CA GLY A 36 -0.54 -9.26 9.53
C GLY A 36 -0.36 -7.86 8.98
N LEU A 37 0.02 -7.82 7.70
CA LEU A 37 0.17 -6.61 6.89
C LEU A 37 -0.79 -6.67 5.71
N VAL A 38 -1.63 -5.67 5.54
CA VAL A 38 -2.49 -5.56 4.36
C VAL A 38 -1.64 -5.22 3.15
N VAL A 39 -1.50 -6.17 2.21
CA VAL A 39 -0.67 -6.01 1.01
C VAL A 39 -1.47 -5.62 -0.22
N GLN A 40 -2.75 -5.95 -0.27
CA GLN A 40 -3.60 -5.58 -1.40
C GLN A 40 -5.08 -5.55 -1.01
N HIS A 41 -5.86 -4.74 -1.72
CA HIS A 41 -7.29 -4.56 -1.54
C HIS A 41 -8.06 -4.99 -2.78
N TYR A 42 -9.04 -5.89 -2.63
CA TYR A 42 -9.91 -6.39 -3.70
C TYR A 42 -11.39 -6.13 -3.35
N GLY A 43 -11.83 -4.91 -3.47
CA GLY A 43 -13.21 -4.57 -3.16
C GLY A 43 -13.60 -4.84 -1.71
N ARG A 44 -14.21 -6.00 -1.44
CA ARG A 44 -14.62 -6.43 -0.07
C ARG A 44 -13.64 -7.37 0.61
N GLN A 45 -12.63 -7.84 -0.09
CA GLN A 45 -11.61 -8.74 0.42
C GLN A 45 -10.25 -8.02 0.42
N LEU A 46 -9.40 -8.44 1.33
CA LEU A 46 -8.04 -7.94 1.47
C LEU A 46 -7.07 -9.13 1.40
N GLU A 47 -5.90 -8.91 0.86
CA GLU A 47 -4.78 -9.82 1.04
C GLU A 47 -3.95 -9.35 2.23
N VAL A 48 -3.75 -10.26 3.17
CA VAL A 48 -2.95 -10.06 4.38
C VAL A 48 -1.75 -10.97 4.33
N GLN A 49 -0.56 -10.40 4.43
CA GLN A 49 0.68 -11.13 4.60
C GLN A 49 0.89 -11.43 6.09
N ALA A 50 1.12 -12.68 6.44
CA ALA A 50 1.38 -13.09 7.81
C ALA A 50 2.73 -12.53 8.30
N LEU A 51 2.70 -11.80 9.41
CA LEU A 51 3.88 -11.28 10.12
C LEU A 51 4.23 -12.09 11.36
N SER A 52 3.37 -13.03 11.74
CA SER A 52 3.61 -14.00 12.80
C SER A 52 3.01 -15.35 12.42
N THR A 53 3.48 -16.40 13.07
CA THR A 53 2.94 -17.74 12.93
C THR A 53 2.18 -18.13 14.19
N PRO A 54 1.14 -18.98 14.10
CA PRO A 54 0.43 -19.46 15.27
C PRO A 54 1.34 -20.31 16.16
N VAL A 55 1.13 -20.25 17.47
CA VAL A 55 1.85 -21.09 18.45
C VAL A 55 1.49 -22.57 18.23
N GLU A 56 0.22 -22.83 17.97
CA GLU A 56 -0.28 -24.14 17.59
C GLU A 56 -0.84 -24.02 16.16
N HIS A 57 -0.25 -24.78 15.22
CA HIS A 57 -0.76 -24.77 13.87
C HIS A 57 -2.18 -25.36 13.84
N PRO A 58 -3.16 -24.68 13.23
CA PRO A 58 -4.49 -25.24 13.07
C PRO A 58 -4.41 -26.60 12.36
N ILE A 59 -5.14 -27.58 12.87
CA ILE A 59 -5.22 -28.89 12.24
C ILE A 59 -5.79 -28.72 10.84
N GLN A 60 -5.07 -29.25 9.85
CA GLN A 60 -5.52 -29.22 8.46
C GLN A 60 -6.85 -30.00 8.36
N PRO A 61 -7.94 -29.38 7.86
CA PRO A 61 -9.19 -30.09 7.71
C PRO A 61 -9.03 -31.18 6.64
N GLU A 62 -9.61 -32.34 6.92
CA GLU A 62 -9.65 -33.46 6.00
C GLU A 62 -11.02 -33.54 5.30
N ASN A 63 -11.01 -33.91 4.03
CA ASN A 63 -12.23 -34.21 3.30
C ASN A 63 -12.85 -35.53 3.77
N LYS A 64 -14.01 -35.91 3.24
CA LYS A 64 -14.70 -37.17 3.60
C LYS A 64 -13.90 -38.44 3.26
N ALA A 65 -12.85 -38.32 2.48
CA ALA A 65 -11.93 -39.42 2.11
C ALA A 65 -10.68 -39.46 3.02
N GLY A 66 -10.57 -38.58 4.01
CA GLY A 66 -9.38 -38.47 4.87
C GLY A 66 -8.18 -37.79 4.20
N GLU A 67 -8.40 -37.08 3.09
CA GLU A 67 -7.35 -36.34 2.39
C GLU A 67 -7.39 -34.86 2.81
N PRO A 68 -6.23 -34.16 2.84
CA PRO A 68 -6.20 -32.74 3.14
C PRO A 68 -7.05 -31.91 2.20
N GLU A 69 -7.85 -30.97 2.76
CA GLU A 69 -8.63 -30.05 1.93
C GLU A 69 -7.70 -29.14 1.12
N SER A 70 -7.94 -29.05 -0.18
CA SER A 70 -7.06 -28.36 -1.14
C SER A 70 -6.98 -26.82 -0.97
N PHE A 71 -7.94 -26.23 -0.27
CA PHE A 71 -7.95 -24.77 0.01
C PHE A 71 -7.09 -24.39 1.22
N TRP A 72 -6.74 -25.36 2.09
CA TRP A 72 -5.96 -25.12 3.28
C TRP A 72 -4.48 -24.91 2.93
N LYS A 73 -3.90 -23.87 3.52
CA LYS A 73 -2.46 -23.60 3.43
C LYS A 73 -1.90 -23.42 4.83
N PRO A 74 -0.69 -23.89 5.12
CA PRO A 74 -0.04 -23.59 6.39
C PRO A 74 0.17 -22.08 6.52
N ILE A 75 0.06 -21.58 7.75
CA ILE A 75 0.35 -20.17 8.04
C ILE A 75 1.85 -20.08 8.31
N GLU A 76 2.59 -19.70 7.29
CA GLU A 76 4.02 -19.44 7.36
C GLU A 76 4.27 -17.93 7.37
N LEU A 77 5.41 -17.51 7.94
CA LEU A 77 5.84 -16.12 7.89
C LEU A 77 5.95 -15.67 6.41
N GLY A 78 5.33 -14.55 6.08
CA GLY A 78 5.28 -14.04 4.72
C GLY A 78 4.21 -14.65 3.82
N SER A 79 3.51 -15.72 4.25
CA SER A 79 2.39 -16.28 3.47
C SER A 79 1.24 -15.27 3.34
N VAL A 80 0.58 -15.27 2.17
CA VAL A 80 -0.49 -14.32 1.85
C VAL A 80 -1.84 -15.01 1.90
N TRP A 81 -2.76 -14.41 2.67
CA TRP A 81 -4.09 -14.92 2.91
C TRP A 81 -5.16 -13.93 2.46
N ARG A 82 -6.23 -14.45 1.85
CA ARG A 82 -7.43 -13.66 1.59
C ARG A 82 -8.25 -13.52 2.86
N CYS A 83 -8.52 -12.28 3.26
CA CYS A 83 -9.21 -11.99 4.50
C CYS A 83 -10.46 -11.15 4.25
N HIS A 84 -11.47 -11.38 5.09
CA HIS A 84 -12.62 -10.49 5.24
C HIS A 84 -12.42 -9.59 6.44
N THR A 85 -13.04 -8.42 6.42
CA THR A 85 -13.07 -7.51 7.57
C THR A 85 -14.32 -7.75 8.39
N ARG A 86 -14.22 -7.56 9.70
CA ARG A 86 -15.43 -7.39 10.54
C ARG A 86 -16.13 -6.09 10.17
N THR A 87 -17.45 -6.08 10.33
CA THR A 87 -18.33 -4.96 9.91
C THR A 87 -18.07 -3.63 10.64
N ASN A 88 -17.33 -3.65 11.72
CA ASN A 88 -17.11 -2.49 12.60
C ASN A 88 -15.72 -1.87 12.47
N LEU A 89 -14.86 -2.39 11.61
CA LEU A 89 -13.53 -1.84 11.42
C LEU A 89 -13.60 -0.62 10.51
N GLU A 90 -12.72 0.34 10.78
CA GLU A 90 -12.48 1.47 9.89
C GLU A 90 -12.04 1.00 8.50
N LEU A 91 -12.07 1.91 7.53
CA LEU A 91 -11.60 1.60 6.18
C LEU A 91 -10.13 1.19 6.23
N LEU A 92 -9.88 -0.06 5.90
CA LEU A 92 -8.55 -0.62 5.75
C LEU A 92 -7.94 -0.22 4.42
N VAL A 93 -6.65 0.07 4.44
CA VAL A 93 -5.87 0.36 3.25
C VAL A 93 -4.59 -0.47 3.23
N THR A 94 -3.97 -0.54 2.07
CA THR A 94 -2.69 -1.22 1.92
C THR A 94 -1.66 -0.62 2.87
N GLY A 95 -0.91 -1.46 3.60
CA GLY A 95 0.07 -1.11 4.64
C GLY A 95 -0.48 -1.00 6.04
N ASP A 96 -1.78 -1.20 6.23
CA ASP A 96 -2.30 -1.36 7.58
C ASP A 96 -1.71 -2.60 8.23
N ARG A 97 -1.24 -2.45 9.46
CA ARG A 97 -0.94 -3.57 10.34
C ARG A 97 -2.22 -4.00 11.04
N VAL A 98 -2.48 -5.29 11.03
CA VAL A 98 -3.74 -5.85 11.51
C VAL A 98 -3.51 -7.04 12.43
N LYS A 99 -4.50 -7.30 13.27
CA LYS A 99 -4.68 -8.60 13.90
C LYS A 99 -5.69 -9.40 13.09
N TRP A 100 -5.41 -10.68 12.88
CA TRP A 100 -6.26 -11.54 12.05
C TRP A 100 -6.20 -12.99 12.52
N GLN A 101 -7.21 -13.76 12.17
CA GLN A 101 -7.33 -15.19 12.44
C GLN A 101 -7.60 -15.94 11.14
N ALA A 102 -7.03 -17.13 10.99
CA ALA A 102 -7.39 -18.03 9.89
C ALA A 102 -8.71 -18.76 10.23
N ASP A 103 -9.58 -18.86 9.23
CA ASP A 103 -10.78 -19.70 9.32
C ASP A 103 -10.52 -21.04 8.61
N PRO A 104 -10.34 -22.13 9.37
CA PRO A 104 -10.02 -23.43 8.78
C PRO A 104 -11.16 -24.01 7.93
N ASN A 105 -12.42 -23.53 8.12
CA ASN A 105 -13.56 -24.06 7.39
C ASN A 105 -13.69 -23.47 6.00
N THR A 106 -13.16 -22.27 5.77
CA THR A 106 -13.29 -21.56 4.50
C THR A 106 -11.97 -21.35 3.79
N GLY A 107 -10.82 -21.59 4.45
CA GLY A 107 -9.48 -21.26 3.94
C GLY A 107 -9.24 -19.74 3.81
N LEU A 108 -10.07 -18.93 4.45
CA LEU A 108 -9.99 -17.48 4.47
C LEU A 108 -9.55 -17.00 5.85
N GLY A 109 -9.09 -15.75 5.91
CA GLY A 109 -8.80 -15.07 7.17
C GLY A 109 -9.89 -14.06 7.54
N ILE A 110 -9.95 -13.74 8.83
CA ILE A 110 -10.83 -12.70 9.37
C ILE A 110 -9.96 -11.67 10.08
N ILE A 111 -10.00 -10.42 9.63
CA ILE A 111 -9.33 -9.31 10.30
C ILE A 111 -10.15 -8.91 11.52
N THR A 112 -9.52 -8.96 12.69
CA THR A 112 -10.16 -8.73 13.99
C THR A 112 -9.93 -7.32 14.51
N ALA A 113 -8.75 -6.73 14.25
CA ALA A 113 -8.40 -5.38 14.68
C ALA A 113 -7.40 -4.70 13.75
N ILE A 114 -7.38 -3.37 13.76
CA ILE A 114 -6.38 -2.52 13.09
C ILE A 114 -5.40 -2.05 14.16
N GLN A 115 -4.11 -2.17 13.90
CA GLN A 115 -3.08 -1.59 14.78
C GLN A 115 -2.93 -0.08 14.52
N PRO A 116 -2.44 0.70 15.49
CA PRO A 116 -2.21 2.14 15.32
C PRO A 116 -1.36 2.44 14.08
N ARG A 117 -1.83 3.35 13.26
CA ARG A 117 -1.12 3.85 12.07
C ARG A 117 -0.04 4.85 12.49
N ARG A 118 1.16 4.74 11.90
CA ARG A 118 2.23 5.72 12.07
C ARG A 118 2.08 6.90 11.10
N SER A 119 1.59 6.60 9.89
CA SER A 119 1.30 7.59 8.86
C SER A 119 0.09 7.17 8.06
N LEU A 120 -0.61 8.13 7.44
CA LEU A 120 -1.77 7.87 6.60
C LEU A 120 -1.73 8.78 5.38
N LEU A 121 -1.42 8.20 4.22
CA LEU A 121 -1.50 8.91 2.96
C LEU A 121 -2.96 9.00 2.53
N THR A 122 -3.42 10.21 2.26
CA THR A 122 -4.79 10.49 1.86
C THR A 122 -4.82 11.19 0.50
N ARG A 123 -5.94 11.10 -0.19
CA ARG A 123 -6.21 11.91 -1.38
C ARG A 123 -7.68 12.33 -1.41
N PRO A 124 -8.01 13.51 -1.93
CA PRO A 124 -9.39 13.88 -2.20
C PRO A 124 -9.95 13.00 -3.33
N ASP A 125 -11.19 12.55 -3.18
CA ASP A 125 -11.93 11.92 -4.28
C ASP A 125 -12.55 13.01 -5.19
N ARG A 126 -13.24 12.58 -6.26
CA ARG A 126 -13.95 13.48 -7.18
C ARG A 126 -15.04 14.35 -6.53
N TYR A 127 -15.40 14.06 -5.30
CA TYR A 127 -16.35 14.82 -4.49
C TYR A 127 -15.65 15.63 -3.37
N HIS A 128 -14.34 15.82 -3.46
CA HIS A 128 -13.50 16.49 -2.46
C HIS A 128 -13.52 15.84 -1.06
N LYS A 129 -13.96 14.58 -0.96
CA LYS A 129 -13.86 13.83 0.29
C LYS A 129 -12.47 13.21 0.39
N VAL A 130 -11.80 13.49 1.49
CA VAL A 130 -10.50 12.90 1.79
C VAL A 130 -10.67 11.40 2.01
N LYS A 131 -9.95 10.59 1.24
CA LYS A 131 -9.96 9.13 1.35
C LYS A 131 -8.56 8.63 1.65
N PRO A 132 -8.41 7.71 2.60
CA PRO A 132 -7.15 7.03 2.84
C PRO A 132 -6.80 6.16 1.62
N VAL A 133 -5.52 6.16 1.26
CA VAL A 133 -4.96 5.42 0.11
C VAL A 133 -3.97 4.38 0.59
N ALA A 134 -3.13 4.73 1.57
CA ALA A 134 -2.07 3.89 2.09
C ALA A 134 -1.73 4.28 3.53
N ALA A 135 -1.35 3.30 4.36
CA ALA A 135 -0.93 3.52 5.73
C ALA A 135 0.53 3.07 5.95
N ASN A 136 1.13 3.59 7.02
CA ASN A 136 2.47 3.22 7.46
C ASN A 136 3.55 3.39 6.37
N ILE A 137 3.38 4.40 5.50
CA ILE A 137 4.43 4.84 4.59
C ILE A 137 5.48 5.57 5.41
N SER A 138 6.75 5.21 5.25
CA SER A 138 7.88 5.86 5.92
C SER A 138 8.69 6.77 5.00
N LEU A 139 8.55 6.61 3.66
CA LEU A 139 9.25 7.43 2.67
C LEU A 139 8.42 7.57 1.40
N ILE A 140 8.33 8.76 0.84
CA ILE A 140 7.76 9.00 -0.49
C ILE A 140 8.89 9.32 -1.46
N VAL A 141 9.02 8.52 -2.52
CA VAL A 141 9.95 8.76 -3.62
C VAL A 141 9.23 9.50 -4.74
N ILE A 142 9.61 10.76 -4.95
CA ILE A 142 9.07 11.61 -6.02
C ILE A 142 9.99 11.45 -7.22
N VAL A 143 9.52 10.70 -8.23
CA VAL A 143 10.28 10.42 -9.44
C VAL A 143 9.96 11.46 -10.50
N ILE A 144 11.00 12.10 -10.99
CA ILE A 144 11.01 13.01 -12.15
C ILE A 144 11.96 12.46 -13.22
N ALA A 145 11.91 12.96 -14.42
CA ALA A 145 12.80 12.55 -15.51
C ALA A 145 13.04 13.73 -16.46
N PRO A 146 14.12 13.75 -17.26
CA PRO A 146 14.28 14.74 -18.30
C PRO A 146 13.13 14.73 -19.32
N LEU A 147 12.53 13.55 -19.57
CA LEU A 147 11.34 13.38 -20.40
C LEU A 147 10.37 12.39 -19.74
N PRO A 148 9.10 12.81 -19.51
CA PRO A 148 8.52 14.14 -19.79
C PRO A 148 9.13 15.24 -18.92
N GLU A 149 9.14 16.47 -19.43
CA GLU A 149 9.72 17.64 -18.74
C GLU A 149 9.16 17.77 -17.31
N PRO A 150 10.04 17.95 -16.29
CA PRO A 150 9.59 18.09 -14.91
C PRO A 150 8.69 19.32 -14.74
N ALA A 151 7.58 19.16 -14.06
CA ALA A 151 6.68 20.25 -13.71
C ALA A 151 6.92 20.66 -12.24
N PRO A 152 7.59 21.80 -11.96
CA PRO A 152 7.88 22.26 -10.60
C PRO A 152 6.63 22.29 -9.71
N THR A 153 5.52 22.81 -10.22
CA THR A 153 4.25 22.88 -9.49
C THR A 153 3.72 21.50 -9.09
N LEU A 154 4.02 20.44 -9.82
CA LEU A 154 3.64 19.08 -9.45
C LEU A 154 4.56 18.54 -8.36
N ILE A 155 5.85 18.83 -8.43
CA ILE A 155 6.82 18.47 -7.38
C ILE A 155 6.42 19.16 -6.07
N ASP A 156 6.17 20.48 -6.09
CA ASP A 156 5.75 21.25 -4.93
C ASP A 156 4.47 20.66 -4.28
N ARG A 157 3.50 20.27 -5.10
CA ARG A 157 2.27 19.63 -4.60
C ARG A 157 2.53 18.30 -3.91
N TYR A 158 3.45 17.49 -4.41
CA TYR A 158 3.86 16.26 -3.73
C TYR A 158 4.59 16.57 -2.43
N LEU A 159 5.51 17.53 -2.42
CA LEU A 159 6.26 17.92 -1.22
C LEU A 159 5.34 18.47 -0.13
N VAL A 160 4.36 19.31 -0.49
CA VAL A 160 3.34 19.80 0.45
C VAL A 160 2.51 18.65 1.02
N ALA A 161 2.11 17.68 0.18
CA ALA A 161 1.37 16.51 0.64
C ALA A 161 2.21 15.60 1.55
N CYS A 162 3.52 15.49 1.31
CA CYS A 162 4.45 14.78 2.19
C CYS A 162 4.55 15.47 3.55
N ALA A 163 4.71 16.79 3.54
CA ALA A 163 4.79 17.60 4.77
C ALA A 163 3.49 17.53 5.58
N ASP A 164 2.32 17.60 4.93
CA ASP A 164 1.01 17.49 5.59
C ASP A 164 0.80 16.10 6.23
N ALA A 165 1.36 15.05 5.62
CA ALA A 165 1.29 13.69 6.12
C ALA A 165 2.41 13.32 7.12
N ASP A 166 3.35 14.24 7.38
CA ASP A 166 4.57 14.01 8.18
C ASP A 166 5.39 12.81 7.68
N ILE A 167 5.54 12.71 6.33
CA ILE A 167 6.29 11.64 5.67
C ILE A 167 7.49 12.26 4.94
N PRO A 168 8.73 11.79 5.17
CA PRO A 168 9.90 12.22 4.43
C PRO A 168 9.75 12.02 2.92
N ALA A 169 10.37 12.90 2.13
CA ALA A 169 10.41 12.81 0.68
C ALA A 169 11.84 12.67 0.18
N LEU A 170 12.03 11.78 -0.82
CA LEU A 170 13.26 11.64 -1.61
C LEU A 170 12.93 12.02 -3.06
N LEU A 171 13.62 12.98 -3.62
CA LEU A 171 13.53 13.32 -5.05
C LEU A 171 14.48 12.42 -5.84
N VAL A 172 13.98 11.82 -6.93
CA VAL A 172 14.79 10.98 -7.82
C VAL A 172 14.62 11.47 -9.25
N LEU A 173 15.72 11.99 -9.86
CA LEU A 173 15.77 12.24 -11.29
C LEU A 173 16.22 10.97 -12.00
N ASN A 174 15.23 10.26 -12.54
CA ASN A 174 15.45 9.04 -13.31
C ASN A 174 15.72 9.37 -14.79
N LYS A 175 16.23 8.40 -15.56
CA LYS A 175 16.63 8.57 -16.95
C LYS A 175 17.71 9.65 -17.11
N CYS A 176 18.68 9.69 -16.20
CA CYS A 176 19.76 10.69 -16.24
C CYS A 176 20.64 10.59 -17.50
N ASP A 177 20.55 9.48 -18.24
CA ASP A 177 21.14 9.28 -19.58
C ASP A 177 20.57 10.23 -20.64
N LEU A 178 19.42 10.85 -20.40
CA LEU A 178 18.78 11.82 -21.30
C LEU A 178 19.15 13.28 -20.97
N LEU A 179 20.02 13.52 -19.99
CA LEU A 179 20.50 14.86 -19.68
C LEU A 179 21.45 15.37 -20.76
N GLU A 180 21.37 16.66 -21.07
CA GLU A 180 22.16 17.33 -22.11
C GLU A 180 23.51 17.84 -21.61
N GLY A 181 24.06 17.18 -20.58
CA GLY A 181 25.35 17.54 -19.95
C GLY A 181 25.19 18.23 -18.61
N GLU A 182 26.32 18.74 -18.05
CA GLU A 182 26.36 19.31 -16.70
C GLU A 182 25.59 20.63 -16.55
N GLN A 183 25.28 21.33 -17.64
CA GLN A 183 24.56 22.60 -17.63
C GLN A 183 23.05 22.42 -17.94
N ASP A 184 22.56 21.21 -17.90
CA ASP A 184 21.15 20.95 -18.11
C ASP A 184 20.30 21.69 -17.06
N HIS A 185 19.32 22.48 -17.49
CA HIS A 185 18.46 23.28 -16.61
C HIS A 185 17.68 22.43 -15.60
N ARG A 186 17.47 21.14 -15.90
CA ARG A 186 16.83 20.20 -14.99
C ARG A 186 17.68 19.87 -13.77
N LEU A 187 19.01 19.95 -13.90
CA LEU A 187 19.93 19.87 -12.76
C LEU A 187 19.84 21.13 -11.88
N THR A 188 19.65 22.30 -12.50
CA THR A 188 19.41 23.54 -11.74
C THR A 188 18.15 23.43 -10.88
N LEU A 189 17.06 22.92 -11.45
CA LEU A 189 15.82 22.66 -10.70
C LEU A 189 16.06 21.74 -9.52
N VAL A 190 16.86 20.70 -9.69
CA VAL A 190 17.22 19.77 -8.64
C VAL A 190 18.00 20.45 -7.52
N GLU A 191 18.99 21.28 -7.86
CA GLU A 191 19.79 22.01 -6.87
C GLU A 191 18.92 23.02 -6.08
N GLU A 192 17.87 23.59 -6.68
CA GLU A 192 16.91 24.43 -5.96
C GLU A 192 16.21 23.63 -4.83
N TYR A 193 15.72 22.41 -5.11
CA TYR A 193 15.12 21.57 -4.09
C TYR A 193 16.13 21.05 -3.06
N ARG A 194 17.36 20.76 -3.49
CA ARG A 194 18.45 20.39 -2.57
C ARG A 194 18.79 21.54 -1.62
N ALA A 195 18.80 22.78 -2.11
CA ALA A 195 19.01 23.97 -1.28
C ALA A 195 17.87 24.19 -0.25
N LEU A 196 16.67 23.70 -0.52
CA LEU A 196 15.55 23.66 0.43
C LEU A 196 15.67 22.52 1.46
N GLY A 197 16.71 21.68 1.37
CA GLY A 197 16.98 20.59 2.32
C GLY A 197 16.36 19.25 1.93
N TYR A 198 15.84 19.10 0.73
CA TYR A 198 15.34 17.80 0.26
C TYR A 198 16.48 16.89 -0.21
N GLU A 199 16.39 15.62 0.18
CA GLU A 199 17.28 14.57 -0.30
C GLU A 199 17.04 14.30 -1.80
N PHE A 200 18.12 14.08 -2.56
CA PHE A 200 18.02 13.93 -4.00
C PHE A 200 19.00 12.88 -4.53
N MET A 201 18.56 12.11 -5.53
CA MET A 201 19.37 11.11 -6.24
C MET A 201 19.18 11.19 -7.75
N LEU A 202 20.25 10.89 -8.48
CA LEU A 202 20.25 10.65 -9.93
C LEU A 202 20.18 9.15 -10.17
N THR A 203 19.30 8.71 -11.08
CA THR A 203 19.16 7.28 -11.40
C THR A 203 18.97 7.04 -12.89
N GLN A 204 19.33 5.82 -13.28
CA GLN A 204 19.02 5.25 -14.58
C GLN A 204 18.58 3.81 -14.32
N SER A 205 17.41 3.42 -14.79
CA SER A 205 16.78 2.14 -14.41
C SER A 205 17.59 0.89 -14.83
N ASN A 206 18.45 1.02 -15.82
CA ASN A 206 19.38 -0.03 -16.28
C ASN A 206 20.84 0.21 -15.79
N GLY A 207 21.07 1.24 -14.96
CA GLY A 207 22.35 1.55 -14.36
C GLY A 207 22.54 0.94 -12.96
N ASP A 208 23.53 1.45 -12.24
CA ASP A 208 23.75 1.07 -10.84
C ASP A 208 22.70 1.73 -9.93
N LEU A 209 21.93 0.91 -9.24
CA LEU A 209 20.90 1.33 -8.28
C LEU A 209 21.28 1.01 -6.83
N THR A 210 22.55 0.71 -6.56
CA THR A 210 23.01 0.26 -5.23
C THR A 210 22.72 1.32 -4.17
N GLU A 211 23.02 2.59 -4.43
CA GLU A 211 22.78 3.69 -3.50
C GLU A 211 21.27 3.86 -3.22
N LEU A 212 20.45 3.83 -4.26
CA LEU A 212 19.00 3.90 -4.09
C LEU A 212 18.48 2.71 -3.29
N LYS A 213 18.93 1.48 -3.58
CA LYS A 213 18.55 0.29 -2.83
C LYS A 213 18.91 0.39 -1.35
N GLN A 214 20.10 0.87 -1.03
CA GLN A 214 20.54 1.09 0.36
C GLN A 214 19.69 2.15 1.06
N ARG A 215 19.32 3.22 0.36
CA ARG A 215 18.46 4.27 0.92
C ARG A 215 17.04 3.81 1.18
N LEU A 216 16.54 2.87 0.39
CA LEU A 216 15.19 2.32 0.52
C LEU A 216 15.11 1.15 1.50
N ASP A 217 16.25 0.63 1.95
CA ASP A 217 16.28 -0.53 2.86
C ASP A 217 15.56 -0.20 4.18
N ASN A 218 14.77 -1.16 4.68
CA ASN A 218 13.93 -1.01 5.87
C ASN A 218 12.80 0.04 5.78
N GLU A 219 12.56 0.63 4.60
CA GLU A 219 11.51 1.61 4.39
C GLU A 219 10.23 0.98 3.80
N THR A 220 9.09 1.56 4.14
CA THR A 220 7.84 1.34 3.40
C THR A 220 7.65 2.50 2.45
N VAL A 221 7.87 2.27 1.17
CA VAL A 221 8.04 3.33 0.17
C VAL A 221 6.83 3.45 -0.73
N ALA A 222 6.41 4.67 -1.02
CA ALA A 222 5.47 4.99 -2.09
C ALA A 222 6.19 5.76 -3.20
N PHE A 223 6.06 5.30 -4.46
CA PHE A 223 6.58 6.00 -5.63
C PHE A 223 5.48 6.87 -6.24
N VAL A 224 5.76 8.16 -6.38
CA VAL A 224 4.87 9.13 -7.01
C VAL A 224 5.61 9.89 -8.12
N GLY A 225 4.88 10.50 -9.02
CA GLY A 225 5.47 11.28 -10.12
C GLY A 225 4.62 11.22 -11.37
N GLN A 226 5.01 11.98 -12.37
CA GLN A 226 4.32 12.11 -13.65
C GLN A 226 4.28 10.77 -14.40
N SER A 227 3.27 10.58 -15.26
CA SER A 227 3.24 9.42 -16.16
C SER A 227 4.45 9.45 -17.11
N GLY A 228 5.06 8.29 -17.35
CA GLY A 228 6.21 8.20 -18.27
C GLY A 228 7.58 8.52 -17.68
N VAL A 229 7.71 8.94 -16.41
CA VAL A 229 9.03 9.18 -15.78
C VAL A 229 9.82 7.91 -15.46
N GLY A 230 9.19 6.72 -15.64
CA GLY A 230 9.86 5.43 -15.45
C GLY A 230 9.71 4.82 -14.07
N LYS A 231 8.68 5.18 -13.28
CA LYS A 231 8.43 4.60 -11.95
C LYS A 231 8.38 3.07 -11.96
N SER A 232 7.51 2.49 -12.78
CA SER A 232 7.37 1.03 -12.85
C SER A 232 8.65 0.34 -13.31
N THR A 233 9.39 0.93 -14.24
CA THR A 233 10.69 0.43 -14.70
C THR A 233 11.72 0.45 -13.58
N LEU A 234 11.75 1.54 -12.80
CA LEU A 234 12.64 1.69 -11.66
C LEU A 234 12.31 0.69 -10.55
N ILE A 235 11.02 0.54 -10.21
CA ILE A 235 10.54 -0.45 -9.23
C ILE A 235 10.95 -1.87 -9.66
N ASN A 236 10.74 -2.23 -10.93
CA ASN A 236 11.12 -3.55 -11.45
C ASN A 236 12.64 -3.79 -11.43
N ALA A 237 13.44 -2.75 -11.61
CA ALA A 237 14.90 -2.85 -11.52
C ALA A 237 15.39 -3.00 -10.06
N ILE A 238 14.65 -2.44 -9.10
CA ILE A 238 14.93 -2.59 -7.67
C ILE A 238 14.48 -3.96 -7.17
N VAL A 239 13.28 -4.42 -7.57
CA VAL A 239 12.67 -5.68 -7.18
C VAL A 239 12.35 -6.50 -8.44
N PRO A 240 13.27 -7.32 -8.93
CA PRO A 240 13.08 -8.07 -10.19
C PRO A 240 11.81 -8.93 -10.21
N ASP A 241 11.39 -9.48 -9.07
CA ASP A 241 10.18 -10.31 -8.98
C ASP A 241 8.88 -9.49 -9.04
N ALA A 242 8.94 -8.16 -8.91
CA ALA A 242 7.78 -7.28 -9.08
C ALA A 242 7.24 -7.33 -10.52
N ALA A 243 8.12 -7.52 -11.52
CA ALA A 243 7.77 -7.55 -12.93
C ALA A 243 6.75 -8.63 -13.32
N GLN A 244 6.79 -9.80 -12.65
CA GLN A 244 5.82 -10.87 -12.93
C GLN A 244 4.40 -10.54 -12.49
N LYS A 245 4.24 -9.54 -11.61
CA LYS A 245 2.95 -9.15 -11.02
C LYS A 245 2.40 -7.85 -11.61
N THR A 246 3.25 -7.01 -12.21
CA THR A 246 2.85 -5.76 -12.86
C THR A 246 2.30 -5.95 -14.27
N ASN A 247 2.66 -7.03 -14.98
CA ASN A 247 2.09 -7.35 -16.30
C ASN A 247 0.57 -7.61 -16.29
N VAL A 248 -0.03 -7.85 -15.14
CA VAL A 248 -1.49 -8.01 -15.00
C VAL A 248 -2.21 -6.65 -14.85
N ILE A 249 -1.48 -5.58 -14.53
CA ILE A 249 -2.05 -4.24 -14.28
C ILE A 249 -1.96 -3.35 -15.52
N SER A 250 -0.99 -3.58 -16.43
CA SER A 250 -0.77 -2.72 -17.59
C SER A 250 -1.77 -2.91 -18.75
N ASP A 251 -2.44 -4.05 -18.83
CA ASP A 251 -3.39 -4.32 -19.92
C ASP A 251 -4.73 -3.57 -19.82
N ASN A 252 -5.04 -2.99 -18.65
CA ASN A 252 -6.26 -2.19 -18.46
C ASN A 252 -6.05 -0.67 -18.56
N SER A 253 -4.84 -0.18 -18.79
CA SER A 253 -4.53 1.26 -18.94
C SER A 253 -4.63 1.77 -20.38
N ALA A 254 -4.96 0.91 -21.34
CA ALA A 254 -5.11 1.28 -22.77
C ALA A 254 -6.32 2.19 -23.07
N LEU A 255 -7.15 2.51 -22.10
CA LEU A 255 -8.31 3.39 -22.23
C LEU A 255 -8.24 4.57 -21.25
N GLY A 256 -7.25 5.43 -21.39
CA GLY A 256 -7.31 6.89 -21.09
C GLY A 256 -8.08 7.39 -19.85
N GLN A 257 -8.41 6.55 -18.87
CA GLN A 257 -9.05 6.96 -17.63
C GLN A 257 -8.19 6.58 -16.43
N HIS A 258 -7.56 7.58 -15.88
CA HIS A 258 -6.73 7.59 -14.72
C HIS A 258 -7.46 7.07 -13.47
N THR A 259 -7.35 5.78 -13.19
CA THR A 259 -7.63 5.31 -11.84
C THR A 259 -6.92 3.98 -11.63
N THR A 260 -5.70 4.03 -11.10
CA THR A 260 -5.13 2.85 -10.44
C THR A 260 -6.05 2.53 -9.26
N THR A 261 -6.93 1.57 -9.44
CA THR A 261 -7.97 1.22 -8.47
C THR A 261 -7.47 0.26 -7.41
N SER A 262 -6.26 -0.26 -7.54
CA SER A 262 -5.65 -1.14 -6.55
C SER A 262 -4.20 -0.75 -6.30
N THR A 263 -3.90 -0.45 -5.04
CA THR A 263 -2.53 -0.25 -4.56
C THR A 263 -2.03 -1.59 -4.01
N ARG A 264 -0.89 -2.05 -4.47
CA ARG A 264 -0.26 -3.27 -3.98
C ARG A 264 1.03 -2.95 -3.26
N LEU A 265 1.29 -3.64 -2.15
CA LEU A 265 2.56 -3.62 -1.45
C LEU A 265 3.47 -4.73 -2.01
N ILE A 266 4.67 -4.36 -2.42
CA ILE A 266 5.69 -5.29 -2.94
C ILE A 266 6.81 -5.35 -1.91
N GLY A 267 7.18 -6.55 -1.48
CA GLY A 267 8.29 -6.73 -0.53
C GLY A 267 9.63 -6.38 -1.17
N PHE A 268 10.49 -5.66 -0.43
CA PHE A 268 11.85 -5.31 -0.80
C PHE A 268 12.78 -5.50 0.40
N GLY A 269 13.91 -6.19 0.21
CA GLY A 269 14.81 -6.55 1.30
C GLY A 269 14.17 -7.50 2.32
N GLU A 270 14.77 -7.63 3.49
CA GLU A 270 14.23 -8.48 4.57
C GLU A 270 13.01 -7.85 5.28
N THR A 271 12.96 -6.53 5.34
CA THR A 271 11.96 -5.78 6.11
C THR A 271 11.26 -4.64 5.34
N GLY A 272 11.80 -4.22 4.21
CA GLY A 272 11.27 -3.11 3.40
C GLY A 272 10.10 -3.52 2.49
N ALA A 273 9.30 -2.54 2.08
CA ALA A 273 8.19 -2.75 1.18
C ALA A 273 7.98 -1.56 0.21
N LEU A 274 7.78 -1.87 -1.07
CA LEU A 274 7.54 -0.88 -2.12
C LEU A 274 6.06 -0.84 -2.52
N ARG A 275 5.60 0.34 -2.95
CA ARG A 275 4.26 0.57 -3.51
C ARG A 275 4.32 1.31 -4.82
N ASP A 276 3.54 0.86 -5.77
CA ASP A 276 3.26 1.54 -7.04
C ASP A 276 1.94 2.32 -6.96
#